data_71327f13a82360832bec36a0033039a9
#
_entry.id   71327f13a82360832bec36a0033039a9
#
_cell.length_a   1.000
_cell.length_b   1.000
_cell.length_c   1.000
_cell.angle_alpha   90.00
_cell.angle_beta   90.00
_cell.angle_gamma   90.00
#
_symmetry.space_group_name_H-M   'P 1'
#
loop_
_entity.id
_entity.type
_entity.pdbx_description
1 polymer ?
#
loop_
_entity_poly.entity_id
_entity_poly.type
_entity_poly.pdbx_seq_one_letter_code
_entity_poly.pdbx_strand_id
1 'polypeptide(L)'
;MIQNNSHNNHDCHAQEFVISACSFTFQGYRLLLKEQGGLASQVRFEDDVANREDVYTIIKNQDAKITVFLGEEIVDLLQSLRHLADLLNTLLVIRPVTLYGNIPDSWLYGTLRSLLNNNQKLSLIRIANSGDIIARVQKKNDACRDRSRSLQDHHADCSFKDRQKGLTNRELDVLLHFYRGMSVNKQCKKFGLTNKTVYTHRK
;
A
#
# COMPACT_ATOMS: atom_id res chain seq x y z
N MET A 1 13.26 50.28 -20.08
CA MET A 1 13.10 49.50 -18.80
C MET A 1 12.39 48.21 -19.12
N ILE A 2 13.14 47.13 -19.24
CA ILE A 2 12.62 45.81 -19.54
C ILE A 2 12.58 45.10 -18.20
N GLN A 3 11.37 44.87 -17.65
CA GLN A 3 11.18 44.07 -16.45
C GLN A 3 11.30 42.59 -16.85
N ASN A 4 12.42 41.99 -16.47
CA ASN A 4 12.58 40.53 -16.50
C ASN A 4 11.73 39.93 -15.40
N ASN A 5 10.54 39.45 -15.71
CA ASN A 5 9.77 38.55 -14.89
C ASN A 5 10.43 37.16 -14.97
N SER A 6 11.37 36.91 -14.07
CA SER A 6 11.84 35.54 -13.78
C SER A 6 10.68 34.80 -13.11
N HIS A 7 9.92 34.06 -13.91
CA HIS A 7 9.04 33.03 -13.40
C HIS A 7 9.91 31.95 -12.72
N ASN A 8 10.04 32.06 -11.42
CA ASN A 8 10.49 30.94 -10.58
C ASN A 8 9.44 29.81 -10.73
N ASN A 9 9.64 28.96 -11.73
CA ASN A 9 9.05 27.62 -11.74
C ASN A 9 9.66 26.88 -10.55
N HIS A 10 9.04 27.02 -9.37
CA HIS A 10 9.18 26.03 -8.32
C HIS A 10 8.55 24.74 -8.88
N ASP A 11 9.36 23.92 -9.54
CA ASP A 11 9.05 22.52 -9.77
C ASP A 11 8.77 21.89 -8.41
N CYS A 12 7.52 21.91 -8.00
CA CYS A 12 7.05 21.16 -6.85
C CYS A 12 7.23 19.68 -7.18
N HIS A 13 8.41 19.15 -6.83
CA HIS A 13 8.68 17.72 -6.93
C HIS A 13 7.65 16.99 -6.06
N ALA A 14 6.72 16.30 -6.70
CA ALA A 14 5.73 15.52 -5.99
C ALA A 14 6.44 14.49 -5.11
N GLN A 15 6.25 14.59 -3.81
CA GLN A 15 6.79 13.64 -2.84
C GLN A 15 5.95 12.38 -2.86
N GLU A 16 6.61 11.22 -2.99
CA GLU A 16 5.95 9.92 -2.87
C GLU A 16 6.34 9.24 -1.55
N PHE A 17 5.34 8.72 -0.86
CA PHE A 17 5.52 7.91 0.34
C PHE A 17 5.40 6.44 -0.03
N VAL A 18 6.43 5.67 0.30
CA VAL A 18 6.56 4.28 -0.14
C VAL A 18 6.42 3.32 1.03
N ILE A 19 5.51 2.36 0.91
CA ILE A 19 5.39 1.20 1.78
C ILE A 19 6.02 0.02 1.05
N SER A 20 7.02 -0.60 1.65
CA SER A 20 7.66 -1.82 1.15
C SER A 20 8.28 -2.58 2.31
N ALA A 21 8.01 -3.88 2.40
CA ALA A 21 8.70 -4.78 3.33
C ALA A 21 10.13 -5.08 2.86
N CYS A 22 10.41 -4.97 1.55
CA CYS A 22 11.73 -5.20 0.96
C CYS A 22 12.50 -3.89 0.81
N SER A 23 13.63 -3.77 1.51
CA SER A 23 14.50 -2.59 1.45
C SER A 23 15.13 -2.38 0.06
N PHE A 24 15.43 -3.46 -0.67
CA PHE A 24 15.98 -3.38 -2.02
C PHE A 24 14.97 -2.79 -3.00
N THR A 25 13.70 -3.22 -2.93
CA THR A 25 12.60 -2.66 -3.73
C THR A 25 12.45 -1.17 -3.48
N PHE A 26 12.45 -0.74 -2.22
CA PHE A 26 12.42 0.68 -1.87
C PHE A 26 13.61 1.46 -2.44
N GLN A 27 14.84 0.96 -2.26
CA GLN A 27 16.04 1.65 -2.75
C GLN A 27 16.04 1.74 -4.29
N GLY A 28 15.69 0.67 -4.99
CA GLY A 28 15.58 0.66 -6.45
C GLY A 28 14.57 1.69 -6.94
N TYR A 29 13.38 1.72 -6.35
CA TYR A 29 12.34 2.69 -6.70
C TYR A 29 12.78 4.13 -6.41
N ARG A 30 13.42 4.38 -5.27
CA ARG A 30 13.95 5.69 -4.89
C ARG A 30 14.96 6.21 -5.91
N LEU A 31 15.86 5.34 -6.40
CA LEU A 31 16.84 5.70 -7.43
C LEU A 31 16.15 6.07 -8.74
N LEU A 32 15.19 5.27 -9.20
CA LEU A 32 14.41 5.56 -10.40
C LEU A 32 13.68 6.91 -10.31
N LEU A 33 13.04 7.20 -9.17
CA LEU A 33 12.37 8.48 -8.97
C LEU A 33 13.35 9.65 -8.94
N LYS A 34 14.51 9.47 -8.30
CA LYS A 34 15.56 10.50 -8.23
C LYS A 34 16.07 10.89 -9.63
N GLU A 35 16.26 9.93 -10.53
CA GLU A 35 16.64 10.18 -11.94
C GLU A 35 15.60 11.05 -12.66
N GLN A 36 14.36 11.03 -12.22
CA GLN A 36 13.26 11.82 -12.73
C GLN A 36 13.05 13.14 -11.97
N GLY A 37 13.93 13.47 -11.03
CA GLY A 37 13.79 14.62 -10.14
C GLY A 37 12.70 14.49 -9.10
N GLY A 38 12.15 13.29 -8.86
CA GLY A 38 11.19 13.00 -7.81
C GLY A 38 11.87 12.65 -6.49
N LEU A 39 11.11 12.68 -5.41
CA LEU A 39 11.55 12.29 -4.07
C LEU A 39 10.69 11.16 -3.53
N ALA A 40 11.32 10.12 -3.01
CA ALA A 40 10.65 9.03 -2.31
C ALA A 40 11.08 8.98 -0.84
N SER A 41 10.11 8.88 0.04
CA SER A 41 10.30 8.65 1.47
C SER A 41 9.66 7.33 1.89
N GLN A 42 10.39 6.47 2.60
CA GLN A 42 9.82 5.24 3.13
C GLN A 42 8.97 5.55 4.35
N VAL A 43 7.75 5.04 4.38
CA VAL A 43 6.90 5.07 5.57
C VAL A 43 7.42 4.04 6.56
N ARG A 44 7.75 4.48 7.77
CA ARG A 44 8.26 3.62 8.83
C ARG A 44 7.11 3.13 9.72
N PHE A 45 7.25 1.92 10.21
CA PHE A 45 6.32 1.31 11.14
C PHE A 45 7.08 0.88 12.39
N GLU A 46 6.63 1.37 13.53
CA GLU A 46 7.11 1.02 14.85
C GLU A 46 6.04 0.15 15.51
N ASP A 47 6.41 -1.08 15.90
CA ASP A 47 5.48 -2.05 16.49
C ASP A 47 4.20 -2.28 15.65
N ASP A 48 4.37 -2.37 14.32
CA ASP A 48 3.28 -2.53 13.34
C ASP A 48 2.31 -1.32 13.23
N VAL A 49 2.68 -0.16 13.75
CA VAL A 49 1.91 1.09 13.63
C VAL A 49 2.71 2.12 12.82
N ALA A 50 2.02 2.84 11.93
CA ALA A 50 2.65 3.89 11.13
C ALA A 50 3.28 4.97 12.04
N ASN A 51 4.52 5.36 11.73
CA ASN A 51 5.20 6.41 12.47
C ASN A 51 4.43 7.73 12.39
N ARG A 52 4.20 8.38 13.54
CA ARG A 52 3.39 9.61 13.62
C ARG A 52 3.97 10.77 12.81
N GLU A 53 5.30 10.86 12.73
CA GLU A 53 5.96 11.91 11.95
C GLU A 53 5.73 11.72 10.45
N ASP A 54 5.82 10.46 9.96
CA ASP A 54 5.55 10.13 8.58
C ASP A 54 4.08 10.43 8.23
N VAL A 55 3.14 10.02 9.08
CA VAL A 55 1.70 10.32 8.93
C VAL A 55 1.45 11.83 8.90
N TYR A 56 2.07 12.59 9.81
CA TYR A 56 1.93 14.05 9.86
C TYR A 56 2.49 14.72 8.60
N THR A 57 3.62 14.23 8.09
CA THR A 57 4.23 14.72 6.85
C THR A 57 3.34 14.43 5.65
N ILE A 58 2.73 13.24 5.57
CA ILE A 58 1.76 12.89 4.53
C ILE A 58 0.54 13.81 4.58
N ILE A 59 0.02 14.09 5.78
CA ILE A 59 -1.15 14.96 5.95
C ILE A 59 -0.85 16.39 5.48
N LYS A 60 0.31 16.92 5.81
CA LYS A 60 0.73 18.28 5.43
C LYS A 60 0.95 18.44 3.92
N ASN A 61 1.45 17.41 3.26
CA ASN A 61 1.72 17.45 1.83
C ASN A 61 0.45 17.08 1.05
N GLN A 62 -0.24 18.09 0.51
CA GLN A 62 -1.51 17.89 -0.20
C GLN A 62 -1.37 17.05 -1.47
N ASP A 63 -0.22 17.13 -2.14
CA ASP A 63 0.07 16.38 -3.38
C ASP A 63 0.76 15.04 -3.13
N ALA A 64 0.89 14.63 -1.86
CA ALA A 64 1.54 13.38 -1.48
C ALA A 64 0.83 12.17 -2.11
N LYS A 65 1.60 11.34 -2.80
CA LYS A 65 1.18 10.03 -3.32
C LYS A 65 1.66 8.93 -2.40
N ILE A 66 0.90 7.86 -2.32
CA ILE A 66 1.29 6.66 -1.57
C ILE A 66 1.49 5.53 -2.57
N THR A 67 2.67 4.96 -2.57
CA THR A 67 3.04 3.81 -3.40
C THR A 67 3.33 2.62 -2.49
N VAL A 68 2.73 1.47 -2.80
CA VAL A 68 2.87 0.24 -2.01
C VAL A 68 3.39 -0.86 -2.90
N PHE A 69 4.47 -1.48 -2.49
CA PHE A 69 4.98 -2.70 -3.10
C PHE A 69 4.54 -3.90 -2.27
N LEU A 70 3.65 -4.69 -2.84
CA LEU A 70 3.24 -5.97 -2.27
C LEU A 70 4.35 -6.97 -2.58
N GLY A 71 4.94 -7.55 -1.54
CA GLY A 71 6.02 -8.53 -1.69
C GLY A 71 5.54 -9.80 -2.37
N GLU A 72 6.45 -10.51 -3.03
CA GLU A 72 6.20 -11.84 -3.62
C GLU A 72 6.18 -12.92 -2.54
N GLU A 73 7.01 -12.78 -1.50
CA GLU A 73 6.99 -13.66 -0.34
C GLU A 73 5.75 -13.40 0.51
N ILE A 74 5.14 -14.49 1.00
CA ILE A 74 3.89 -14.41 1.77
C ILE A 74 4.00 -13.51 3.01
N VAL A 75 5.14 -13.50 3.68
CA VAL A 75 5.39 -12.65 4.86
C VAL A 75 5.40 -11.19 4.48
N ASP A 76 6.13 -10.84 3.41
CA ASP A 76 6.27 -9.47 2.91
C ASP A 76 4.92 -8.94 2.41
N LEU A 77 4.15 -9.81 1.72
CA LEU A 77 2.80 -9.50 1.28
C LEU A 77 1.89 -9.16 2.46
N LEU A 78 1.78 -10.08 3.44
CA LEU A 78 0.91 -9.89 4.61
C LEU A 78 1.33 -8.66 5.42
N GLN A 79 2.63 -8.42 5.54
CA GLN A 79 3.18 -7.25 6.23
C GLN A 79 2.86 -5.95 5.48
N SER A 80 3.05 -5.90 4.17
CA SER A 80 2.72 -4.73 3.36
C SER A 80 1.23 -4.40 3.41
N LEU A 81 0.35 -5.41 3.38
CA LEU A 81 -1.10 -5.21 3.53
C LEU A 81 -1.46 -4.68 4.92
N ARG A 82 -0.82 -5.21 5.98
CA ARG A 82 -1.02 -4.71 7.35
C ARG A 82 -0.60 -3.25 7.45
N HIS A 83 0.60 -2.93 7.01
CA HIS A 83 1.13 -1.57 7.04
C HIS A 83 0.27 -0.59 6.24
N LEU A 84 -0.20 -1.00 5.06
CA LEU A 84 -1.13 -0.19 4.27
C LEU A 84 -2.44 0.07 5.02
N ALA A 85 -3.04 -0.97 5.60
CA ALA A 85 -4.29 -0.84 6.33
C ALA A 85 -4.14 0.06 7.57
N ASP A 86 -3.06 -0.10 8.34
CA ASP A 86 -2.77 0.70 9.52
C ASP A 86 -2.55 2.17 9.14
N LEU A 87 -1.79 2.45 8.08
CA LEU A 87 -1.61 3.81 7.56
C LEU A 87 -2.96 4.41 7.14
N LEU A 88 -3.72 3.71 6.29
CA LEU A 88 -5.00 4.23 5.81
C LEU A 88 -6.02 4.42 6.92
N ASN A 89 -6.04 3.55 7.93
CA ASN A 89 -6.93 3.72 9.08
C ASN A 89 -6.53 4.92 9.96
N THR A 90 -5.24 5.25 10.02
CA THR A 90 -4.72 6.41 10.77
C THR A 90 -4.95 7.73 10.02
N LEU A 91 -4.84 7.72 8.67
CA LEU A 91 -5.06 8.91 7.86
C LEU A 91 -6.53 9.31 7.85
N LEU A 92 -6.84 10.51 8.31
CA LEU A 92 -8.18 11.11 8.22
C LEU A 92 -8.49 11.58 6.80
N VAL A 93 -7.47 12.04 6.08
CA VAL A 93 -7.58 12.53 4.71
C VAL A 93 -7.35 11.39 3.72
N ILE A 94 -8.25 11.29 2.75
CA ILE A 94 -8.19 10.29 1.70
C ILE A 94 -7.11 10.68 0.69
N ARG A 95 -6.18 9.76 0.40
CA ARG A 95 -5.05 9.94 -0.52
C ARG A 95 -5.05 8.88 -1.61
N PRO A 96 -4.65 9.21 -2.84
CA PRO A 96 -4.49 8.20 -3.88
C PRO A 96 -3.35 7.24 -3.51
N VAL A 97 -3.63 5.95 -3.66
CA VAL A 97 -2.69 4.87 -3.38
C VAL A 97 -2.48 4.06 -4.65
N THR A 98 -1.24 3.75 -4.98
CA THR A 98 -0.90 2.82 -6.07
C THR A 98 -0.29 1.57 -5.48
N LEU A 99 -0.87 0.40 -5.78
CA LEU A 99 -0.36 -0.90 -5.39
C LEU A 99 0.36 -1.55 -6.56
N TYR A 100 1.57 -2.01 -6.34
CA TYR A 100 2.34 -2.85 -7.25
C TYR A 100 2.43 -4.26 -6.68
N GLY A 101 1.98 -5.24 -7.44
CA GLY A 101 2.02 -6.65 -7.05
C GLY A 101 1.29 -7.54 -8.05
N ASN A 102 1.51 -8.85 -7.94
CA ASN A 102 0.86 -9.86 -8.76
C ASN A 102 -0.09 -10.70 -7.91
N ILE A 103 -1.22 -10.11 -7.54
CA ILE A 103 -2.20 -10.73 -6.63
C ILE A 103 -3.59 -10.62 -7.27
N PRO A 104 -4.45 -11.64 -7.12
CA PRO A 104 -5.82 -11.56 -7.62
C PRO A 104 -6.59 -10.38 -7.01
N ASP A 105 -7.13 -9.51 -7.88
CA ASP A 105 -7.80 -8.27 -7.48
C ASP A 105 -8.99 -8.50 -6.56
N SER A 106 -9.75 -9.58 -6.79
CA SER A 106 -10.90 -9.94 -5.96
C SER A 106 -10.51 -10.32 -4.53
N TRP A 107 -9.40 -11.06 -4.36
CA TRP A 107 -8.87 -11.40 -3.05
C TRP A 107 -8.31 -10.16 -2.32
N LEU A 108 -7.57 -9.33 -3.05
CA LEU A 108 -7.02 -8.08 -2.52
C LEU A 108 -8.13 -7.12 -2.06
N TYR A 109 -9.18 -6.97 -2.89
CA TYR A 109 -10.36 -6.18 -2.54
C TYR A 109 -11.03 -6.70 -1.27
N GLY A 110 -11.31 -8.03 -1.20
CA GLY A 110 -11.94 -8.66 -0.04
C GLY A 110 -11.11 -8.46 1.22
N THR A 111 -9.77 -8.60 1.12
CA THR A 111 -8.85 -8.40 2.23
C THR A 111 -8.85 -6.94 2.69
N LEU A 112 -8.60 -5.98 1.82
CA LEU A 112 -8.57 -4.57 2.19
C LEU A 112 -9.91 -4.07 2.71
N ARG A 113 -11.03 -4.54 2.14
CA ARG A 113 -12.37 -4.22 2.64
C ARG A 113 -12.57 -4.65 4.10
N SER A 114 -11.98 -5.77 4.51
CA SER A 114 -12.10 -6.24 5.90
C SER A 114 -11.10 -5.60 6.86
N LEU A 115 -10.02 -5.00 6.34
CA LEU A 115 -8.98 -4.35 7.13
C LEU A 115 -9.26 -2.85 7.36
N LEU A 116 -9.97 -2.19 6.43
CA LEU A 116 -10.21 -0.75 6.47
C LEU A 116 -11.46 -0.41 7.28
N ASN A 117 -11.35 0.59 8.16
CA ASN A 117 -12.46 1.14 8.92
C ASN A 117 -13.45 1.93 8.03
N ASN A 118 -12.97 2.46 6.90
CA ASN A 118 -13.77 3.20 5.93
C ASN A 118 -13.55 2.66 4.51
N ASN A 119 -14.58 1.99 3.98
CA ASN A 119 -14.55 1.38 2.66
C ASN A 119 -14.49 2.39 1.50
N GLN A 120 -14.83 3.67 1.72
CA GLN A 120 -14.68 4.70 0.70
C GLN A 120 -13.22 4.86 0.23
N LYS A 121 -12.25 4.50 1.09
CA LYS A 121 -10.83 4.53 0.76
C LYS A 121 -10.45 3.54 -0.34
N LEU A 122 -11.24 2.49 -0.57
CA LEU A 122 -11.00 1.50 -1.62
C LEU A 122 -11.07 2.09 -3.03
N SER A 123 -11.90 3.10 -3.26
CA SER A 123 -12.03 3.77 -4.57
C SER A 123 -10.77 4.51 -5.01
N LEU A 124 -9.89 4.82 -4.07
CA LEU A 124 -8.63 5.54 -4.32
C LEU A 124 -7.44 4.60 -4.49
N ILE A 125 -7.62 3.32 -4.24
CA ILE A 125 -6.58 2.32 -4.42
C ILE A 125 -6.60 1.87 -5.87
N ARG A 126 -5.47 2.02 -6.55
CA ARG A 126 -5.25 1.61 -7.93
C ARG A 126 -4.23 0.48 -7.96
N ILE A 127 -4.48 -0.51 -8.80
CA ILE A 127 -3.54 -1.61 -9.01
C ILE A 127 -2.75 -1.34 -10.27
N ALA A 128 -1.45 -1.54 -10.20
CA ALA A 128 -0.53 -1.45 -11.32
C ALA A 128 0.37 -2.69 -11.36
N ASN A 129 0.68 -3.15 -12.55
CA ASN A 129 1.61 -4.28 -12.72
C ASN A 129 3.04 -3.84 -12.46
N SER A 130 3.87 -4.76 -11.94
CA SER A 130 5.28 -4.49 -11.69
C SER A 130 6.04 -4.08 -12.97
N GLY A 131 5.64 -4.60 -14.14
CA GLY A 131 6.21 -4.20 -15.44
C GLY A 131 5.95 -2.74 -15.82
N ASP A 132 4.92 -2.11 -15.26
CA ASP A 132 4.56 -0.73 -15.55
C ASP A 132 5.37 0.29 -14.74
N ILE A 133 6.18 -0.15 -13.76
CA ILE A 133 6.96 0.75 -12.89
C ILE A 133 7.91 1.61 -13.72
N ILE A 134 8.72 0.97 -14.57
CA ILE A 134 9.71 1.67 -15.41
C ILE A 134 9.00 2.61 -16.39
N ALA A 135 7.94 2.12 -17.05
CA ALA A 135 7.16 2.92 -17.99
C ALA A 135 6.52 4.14 -17.32
N ARG A 136 6.02 3.98 -16.09
CA ARG A 136 5.39 5.08 -15.33
C ARG A 136 6.40 6.11 -14.86
N VAL A 137 7.56 5.66 -14.39
CA VAL A 137 8.65 6.54 -13.95
C VAL A 137 9.27 7.28 -15.13
N GLN A 138 9.41 6.63 -16.29
CA GLN A 138 10.02 7.24 -17.51
C GLN A 138 9.10 8.23 -18.25
N LYS A 139 7.77 8.08 -18.12
CA LYS A 139 6.80 8.94 -18.84
C LYS A 139 6.45 10.21 -18.07
N LYS A 140 7.35 11.17 -18.07
CA LYS A 140 7.14 12.46 -17.39
C LYS A 140 6.20 13.45 -18.13
N ASN A 141 5.95 13.30 -19.44
CA ASN A 141 5.36 14.37 -20.25
C ASN A 141 4.08 14.04 -21.03
N ASP A 142 3.70 12.80 -21.12
CA ASP A 142 2.40 12.51 -21.71
C ASP A 142 1.37 12.34 -20.58
N ALA A 143 0.26 13.07 -20.70
CA ALA A 143 -0.97 12.80 -19.95
C ALA A 143 -1.44 11.38 -20.32
N CYS A 144 -0.59 10.40 -20.01
CA CYS A 144 -0.84 9.01 -20.26
C CYS A 144 -2.04 8.66 -19.39
N ARG A 145 -3.18 8.40 -20.03
CA ARG A 145 -4.34 7.79 -19.42
C ARG A 145 -3.82 6.64 -18.59
N ASP A 146 -3.75 6.92 -17.29
CA ASP A 146 -3.33 5.94 -16.28
C ASP A 146 -4.25 4.73 -16.48
N ARG A 147 -3.72 3.66 -17.10
CA ARG A 147 -4.46 2.42 -17.35
C ARG A 147 -4.75 1.67 -16.04
N SER A 148 -4.24 2.19 -14.91
CA SER A 148 -4.56 1.64 -13.61
C SER A 148 -6.05 1.90 -13.32
N ARG A 149 -6.83 0.82 -13.25
CA ARG A 149 -8.21 0.87 -12.79
C ARG A 149 -8.26 0.95 -11.27
N SER A 150 -9.32 1.53 -10.73
CA SER A 150 -9.52 1.46 -9.29
C SER A 150 -9.78 0.02 -8.86
N LEU A 151 -9.35 -0.34 -7.67
CA LEU A 151 -9.62 -1.67 -7.09
C LEU A 151 -11.13 -1.95 -7.00
N GLN A 152 -11.93 -0.90 -6.80
CA GLN A 152 -13.39 -1.01 -6.74
C GLN A 152 -14.01 -1.34 -8.12
N ASP A 153 -13.50 -0.74 -9.20
CA ASP A 153 -13.97 -1.01 -10.56
C ASP A 153 -13.63 -2.45 -10.97
N HIS A 154 -12.41 -2.92 -10.67
CA HIS A 154 -12.02 -4.31 -10.91
C HIS A 154 -12.95 -5.31 -10.21
N HIS A 155 -13.33 -5.02 -8.96
CA HIS A 155 -14.23 -5.89 -8.22
C HIS A 155 -15.66 -5.88 -8.78
N ALA A 156 -16.14 -4.75 -9.31
CA ALA A 156 -17.45 -4.66 -9.94
C ALA A 156 -17.53 -5.49 -11.22
N ASP A 157 -16.43 -5.58 -11.98
CA ASP A 157 -16.32 -6.35 -13.22
C ASP A 157 -16.17 -7.86 -12.97
N CYS A 158 -15.78 -8.30 -11.75
CA CYS A 158 -15.64 -9.72 -11.42
C CYS A 158 -16.98 -10.42 -11.30
N SER A 159 -17.14 -11.57 -11.96
CA SER A 159 -18.32 -12.42 -11.79
C SER A 159 -18.43 -12.90 -10.34
N PHE A 160 -19.66 -13.21 -9.90
CA PHE A 160 -19.88 -13.68 -8.52
C PHE A 160 -19.09 -14.98 -8.20
N LYS A 161 -18.81 -15.79 -9.23
CA LYS A 161 -18.04 -17.06 -9.10
C LYS A 161 -16.56 -16.83 -8.90
N ASP A 162 -16.02 -15.70 -9.36
CA ASP A 162 -14.59 -15.38 -9.27
C ASP A 162 -14.23 -14.59 -8.02
N ARG A 163 -15.20 -14.29 -7.15
CA ARG A 163 -15.00 -13.55 -5.92
C ARG A 163 -14.30 -14.42 -4.87
N GLN A 164 -13.00 -14.32 -4.81
CA GLN A 164 -12.22 -14.95 -3.75
C GLN A 164 -12.45 -14.23 -2.42
N LYS A 165 -12.62 -15.03 -1.36
CA LYS A 165 -12.73 -14.50 -0.01
C LYS A 165 -11.36 -13.95 0.41
N GLY A 166 -11.29 -12.67 0.75
CA GLY A 166 -10.10 -12.06 1.32
C GLY A 166 -9.89 -12.44 2.80
N LEU A 167 -8.75 -12.05 3.35
CA LEU A 167 -8.43 -12.23 4.77
C LEU A 167 -9.18 -11.22 5.65
N THR A 168 -9.65 -11.67 6.79
CA THR A 168 -10.10 -10.79 7.85
C THR A 168 -8.91 -10.26 8.65
N ASN A 169 -9.12 -9.19 9.43
CA ASN A 169 -8.10 -8.65 10.32
C ASN A 169 -7.48 -9.72 11.21
N ARG A 170 -8.31 -10.58 11.77
CA ARG A 170 -7.86 -11.65 12.68
C ARG A 170 -7.06 -12.73 11.95
N GLU A 171 -7.50 -13.15 10.76
CA GLU A 171 -6.77 -14.10 9.93
C GLU A 171 -5.41 -13.57 9.53
N LEU A 172 -5.33 -12.30 9.10
CA LEU A 172 -4.08 -11.64 8.78
C LEU A 172 -3.11 -11.63 9.96
N ASP A 173 -3.58 -11.24 11.16
CA ASP A 173 -2.75 -11.22 12.37
C ASP A 173 -2.21 -12.61 12.73
N VAL A 174 -3.08 -13.62 12.71
CA VAL A 174 -2.68 -15.00 13.04
C VAL A 174 -1.67 -15.53 12.04
N LEU A 175 -1.87 -15.30 10.73
CA LEU A 175 -0.95 -15.73 9.67
C LEU A 175 0.40 -15.01 9.78
N LEU A 176 0.39 -13.70 9.94
CA LEU A 176 1.62 -12.91 10.04
C LEU A 176 2.48 -13.37 11.23
N HIS A 177 1.86 -13.61 12.40
CA HIS A 177 2.58 -14.10 13.57
C HIS A 177 3.00 -15.56 13.43
N PHE A 178 2.25 -16.38 12.70
CA PHE A 178 2.65 -17.74 12.39
C PHE A 178 3.92 -17.77 11.54
N TYR A 179 3.95 -17.02 10.45
CA TYR A 179 5.13 -16.95 9.58
C TYR A 179 6.35 -16.32 10.28
N ARG A 180 6.12 -15.46 11.28
CA ARG A 180 7.19 -14.94 12.17
C ARG A 180 7.62 -15.95 13.24
N GLY A 181 7.17 -17.20 13.19
CA GLY A 181 7.58 -18.30 14.10
C GLY A 181 6.88 -18.28 15.46
N MET A 182 5.78 -17.52 15.63
CA MET A 182 5.05 -17.52 16.90
C MET A 182 4.26 -18.83 17.08
N SER A 183 4.50 -19.53 18.21
CA SER A 183 3.78 -20.77 18.54
C SER A 183 2.28 -20.55 18.75
N VAL A 184 1.46 -21.61 18.56
CA VAL A 184 0.00 -21.57 18.78
C VAL A 184 -0.34 -21.06 20.17
N ASN A 185 0.33 -21.56 21.21
CA ASN A 185 0.07 -21.16 22.60
C ASN A 185 0.33 -19.66 22.84
N LYS A 186 1.40 -19.11 22.21
CA LYS A 186 1.69 -17.68 22.28
C LYS A 186 0.62 -16.87 21.56
N GLN A 187 0.16 -17.34 20.39
CA GLN A 187 -0.91 -16.66 19.63
C GLN A 187 -2.24 -16.68 20.39
N CYS A 188 -2.59 -17.83 21.02
CA CYS A 188 -3.80 -17.93 21.86
C CYS A 188 -3.78 -16.91 22.99
N LYS A 189 -2.65 -16.78 23.69
CA LYS A 189 -2.49 -15.79 24.77
C LYS A 189 -2.56 -14.35 24.24
N LYS A 190 -1.85 -14.05 23.14
CA LYS A 190 -1.79 -12.71 22.57
C LYS A 190 -3.14 -12.23 22.06
N PHE A 191 -3.89 -13.11 21.41
CA PHE A 191 -5.14 -12.75 20.73
C PHE A 191 -6.42 -13.13 21.46
N GLY A 192 -6.31 -13.79 22.62
CA GLY A 192 -7.47 -14.28 23.36
C GLY A 192 -8.24 -15.37 22.58
N LEU A 193 -7.54 -16.24 21.85
CA LEU A 193 -8.13 -17.28 21.00
C LEU A 193 -7.93 -18.67 21.59
N THR A 194 -8.79 -19.60 21.16
CA THR A 194 -8.58 -21.04 21.43
C THR A 194 -7.60 -21.64 20.42
N ASN A 195 -6.95 -22.77 20.78
CA ASN A 195 -6.07 -23.49 19.85
C ASN A 195 -6.82 -23.84 18.55
N LYS A 196 -8.07 -24.33 18.67
CA LYS A 196 -8.91 -24.64 17.50
C LYS A 196 -9.09 -23.45 16.58
N THR A 197 -9.38 -22.28 17.12
CA THR A 197 -9.55 -21.04 16.35
C THR A 197 -8.27 -20.64 15.64
N VAL A 198 -7.12 -20.71 16.33
CA VAL A 198 -5.82 -20.41 15.71
C VAL A 198 -5.53 -21.36 14.54
N TYR A 199 -5.78 -22.66 14.69
CA TYR A 199 -5.61 -23.62 13.60
C TYR A 199 -6.57 -23.37 12.43
N THR A 200 -7.81 -22.95 12.71
CA THR A 200 -8.77 -22.59 11.64
C THR A 200 -8.29 -21.40 10.82
N HIS A 201 -7.71 -20.38 11.46
CA HIS A 201 -7.18 -19.19 10.77
C HIS A 201 -5.86 -19.43 10.03
N ARG A 202 -5.19 -20.57 10.24
CA ARG A 202 -3.96 -20.95 9.53
C ARG A 202 -4.20 -21.82 8.28
N LYS A 203 -5.44 -22.23 8.03
CA LYS A 203 -5.85 -22.98 6.84
C LYS A 203 -6.12 -22.03 5.67
#